data_b65296a0666925741bbc2ee0552e92cd
#
_entry.id   b65296a0666925741bbc2ee0552e92cd
#
_cell.length_a   1.000
_cell.length_b   1.000
_cell.length_c   1.000
_cell.angle_alpha   90.00
_cell.angle_beta   90.00
_cell.angle_gamma   90.00
#
_symmetry.space_group_name_H-M   'P 1'
#
loop_
_entity.id
_entity.type
_entity.pdbx_description
1 polymer ?
#
loop_
_entity_poly.entity_id
_entity_poly.type
_entity_poly.pdbx_seq_one_letter_code
_entity_poly.pdbx_strand_id
1 'polypeptide(L)'
;YPNCIAVKGSTDPFTNNTLVYGSDGKSVAFNIYMMDTNNTANGGYTGIYKEQLDWYNAKSAELKAANGGKAVPSLLFQHVPVKEIYGMFTECKWNTDGAVYSRRDHKWYVLNEEMAKGDFGEAPCSENFDVHTGEYQAWVENGDIMGAFFAHDHNNNFVGKSADGIVMGYNGGTGFRAYGAKCGRTIRVFNLDENDVTNYETHLIYYNELMGEKASNPFFDTFSPSILNKIMKVFYAMFGWAINLFKK
;
A
#
# COMPACT_ATOMS: atom_id res chain seq x y z
N TYR A 1 -13.78 -3.74 -20.84
CA TYR A 1 -13.56 -2.43 -21.47
C TYR A 1 -12.79 -2.64 -22.76
N PRO A 2 -13.19 -2.01 -23.90
CA PRO A 2 -12.63 -2.32 -25.21
C PRO A 2 -11.15 -1.96 -25.35
N ASN A 3 -10.65 -1.03 -24.55
CA ASN A 3 -9.26 -0.55 -24.63
C ASN A 3 -8.37 -1.16 -23.54
N CYS A 4 -8.85 -2.16 -22.82
CA CYS A 4 -8.09 -2.81 -21.74
C CYS A 4 -7.91 -4.29 -22.08
N ILE A 5 -6.65 -4.71 -22.25
CA ILE A 5 -6.29 -6.09 -22.57
C ILE A 5 -5.41 -6.62 -21.45
N ALA A 6 -5.90 -7.65 -20.74
CA ALA A 6 -5.11 -8.37 -19.77
C ALA A 6 -4.04 -9.21 -20.49
N VAL A 7 -2.80 -9.04 -20.10
CA VAL A 7 -1.67 -9.80 -20.63
C VAL A 7 -1.34 -10.92 -19.65
N LYS A 8 -1.14 -12.14 -20.17
CA LYS A 8 -0.77 -13.28 -19.34
C LYS A 8 0.53 -12.98 -18.59
N GLY A 9 0.45 -13.10 -17.28
CA GLY A 9 1.53 -12.76 -16.36
C GLY A 9 2.66 -13.78 -16.30
N SER A 10 3.27 -13.86 -15.13
CA SER A 10 4.31 -14.81 -14.79
C SER A 10 3.76 -16.25 -14.70
N THR A 11 4.58 -17.18 -14.24
CA THR A 11 4.14 -18.55 -13.88
C THR A 11 3.13 -18.56 -12.74
N ASP A 12 3.11 -17.51 -11.91
CA ASP A 12 2.07 -17.22 -10.94
C ASP A 12 0.86 -16.56 -11.64
N PRO A 13 -0.34 -17.19 -11.57
CA PRO A 13 -1.53 -16.68 -12.28
C PRO A 13 -2.07 -15.36 -11.73
N PHE A 14 -1.67 -14.96 -10.54
CA PHE A 14 -2.13 -13.74 -9.87
C PHE A 14 -1.20 -12.54 -10.08
N THR A 15 0.06 -12.79 -10.51
CA THR A 15 1.00 -11.75 -10.92
C THR A 15 0.87 -11.52 -12.42
N ASN A 16 0.40 -10.33 -12.79
CA ASN A 16 0.13 -9.98 -14.19
C ASN A 16 0.17 -8.47 -14.42
N ASN A 17 -0.01 -8.07 -15.67
CA ASN A 17 -0.24 -6.67 -16.01
C ASN A 17 -1.40 -6.51 -17.00
N THR A 18 -1.95 -5.31 -17.03
CA THR A 18 -3.01 -4.92 -17.96
C THR A 18 -2.62 -3.62 -18.67
N LEU A 19 -2.62 -3.66 -19.99
CA LEU A 19 -2.35 -2.47 -20.82
C LEU A 19 -3.64 -1.69 -21.06
N VAL A 20 -3.55 -0.39 -20.89
CA VAL A 20 -4.59 0.56 -21.26
C VAL A 20 -4.12 1.31 -22.49
N TYR A 21 -4.84 1.14 -23.58
CA TYR A 21 -4.54 1.82 -24.84
C TYR A 21 -5.18 3.21 -24.86
N GLY A 22 -4.50 4.14 -25.52
CA GLY A 22 -5.03 5.46 -25.79
C GLY A 22 -6.29 5.42 -26.68
N SER A 23 -6.91 6.55 -26.87
CA SER A 23 -8.10 6.71 -27.73
C SER A 23 -7.85 6.37 -29.21
N ASP A 24 -6.57 6.34 -29.65
CA ASP A 24 -6.15 5.86 -30.94
C ASP A 24 -6.25 4.33 -31.13
N GLY A 25 -6.46 3.59 -30.02
CA GLY A 25 -6.54 2.14 -29.96
C GLY A 25 -5.25 1.41 -30.33
N LYS A 26 -4.11 2.07 -30.35
CA LYS A 26 -2.81 1.54 -30.81
C LYS A 26 -1.68 1.80 -29.81
N SER A 27 -1.52 3.05 -29.37
CA SER A 27 -0.50 3.42 -28.41
C SER A 27 -0.87 2.94 -27.00
N VAL A 28 0.08 2.43 -26.26
CA VAL A 28 -0.11 2.12 -24.83
C VAL A 28 0.00 3.43 -24.06
N ALA A 29 -1.11 3.92 -23.55
CA ALA A 29 -1.13 5.13 -22.74
C ALA A 29 -0.67 4.87 -21.31
N PHE A 30 -0.95 3.66 -20.77
CA PHE A 30 -0.78 3.37 -19.37
C PHE A 30 -0.73 1.86 -19.11
N ASN A 31 -0.10 1.44 -18.03
CA ASN A 31 -0.08 0.04 -17.61
C ASN A 31 -0.46 -0.12 -16.13
N ILE A 32 -1.08 -1.22 -15.78
CA ILE A 32 -1.43 -1.61 -14.42
C ILE A 32 -0.72 -2.93 -14.12
N TYR A 33 0.13 -2.94 -13.10
CA TYR A 33 0.68 -4.16 -12.52
C TYR A 33 -0.18 -4.65 -11.35
N MET A 34 -0.44 -5.95 -11.33
CA MET A 34 -1.04 -6.67 -10.22
C MET A 34 -0.01 -7.67 -9.71
N MET A 35 0.46 -7.49 -8.47
CA MET A 35 1.49 -8.34 -7.88
C MET A 35 0.92 -9.17 -6.75
N ASP A 36 1.05 -10.49 -6.82
CA ASP A 36 0.71 -11.37 -5.70
C ASP A 36 1.83 -11.34 -4.66
N THR A 37 1.52 -10.89 -3.47
CA THR A 37 2.46 -10.87 -2.34
C THR A 37 2.51 -12.20 -1.58
N ASN A 38 1.95 -13.23 -2.18
CA ASN A 38 1.99 -14.59 -1.66
C ASN A 38 1.38 -14.76 -0.27
N ASN A 39 1.91 -15.67 0.52
CA ASN A 39 1.36 -16.03 1.83
C ASN A 39 2.37 -15.72 2.94
N THR A 40 2.19 -16.32 4.10
CA THR A 40 3.09 -16.18 5.25
C THR A 40 4.24 -17.20 5.17
N ALA A 41 5.45 -16.76 5.54
CA ALA A 41 6.59 -17.63 5.76
C ALA A 41 7.37 -17.16 6.99
N ASN A 42 7.96 -18.09 7.73
CA ASN A 42 8.81 -17.81 8.90
C ASN A 42 8.17 -16.88 9.95
N GLY A 43 6.84 -16.97 10.12
CA GLY A 43 6.11 -16.17 11.11
C GLY A 43 5.82 -14.73 10.70
N GLY A 44 6.03 -14.37 9.43
CA GLY A 44 5.71 -13.06 8.88
C GLY A 44 5.07 -13.16 7.49
N TYR A 45 4.58 -12.06 6.96
CA TYR A 45 4.10 -11.98 5.60
C TYR A 45 5.27 -11.94 4.62
N THR A 46 5.09 -12.59 3.46
CA THR A 46 6.05 -12.48 2.36
C THR A 46 5.70 -11.28 1.49
N GLY A 47 6.69 -10.75 0.80
CA GLY A 47 6.50 -9.90 -0.36
C GLY A 47 6.44 -10.76 -1.64
N ILE A 48 6.76 -10.17 -2.77
CA ILE A 48 6.93 -10.89 -4.02
C ILE A 48 8.17 -11.79 -3.97
N TYR A 49 8.15 -12.89 -4.70
CA TYR A 49 9.32 -13.75 -4.85
C TYR A 49 10.24 -13.27 -5.98
N LYS A 50 11.46 -13.81 -6.00
CA LYS A 50 12.45 -13.44 -7.01
C LYS A 50 11.94 -13.63 -8.45
N GLU A 51 11.23 -14.70 -8.71
CA GLU A 51 10.67 -15.00 -10.03
C GLU A 51 9.64 -13.96 -10.48
N GLN A 52 8.87 -13.40 -9.54
CA GLN A 52 7.92 -12.33 -9.82
C GLN A 52 8.66 -11.01 -10.08
N LEU A 53 9.73 -10.73 -9.34
CA LEU A 53 10.58 -9.58 -9.58
C LEU A 53 11.28 -9.66 -10.94
N ASP A 54 11.83 -10.84 -11.29
CA ASP A 54 12.47 -11.07 -12.59
C ASP A 54 11.46 -10.88 -13.73
N TRP A 55 10.21 -11.37 -13.55
CA TRP A 55 9.12 -11.13 -14.50
C TRP A 55 8.80 -9.64 -14.64
N TYR A 56 8.65 -8.91 -13.51
CA TYR A 56 8.38 -7.46 -13.54
C TYR A 56 9.48 -6.71 -14.31
N ASN A 57 10.75 -6.98 -14.01
CA ASN A 57 11.88 -6.34 -14.69
C ASN A 57 11.87 -6.64 -16.19
N ALA A 58 11.63 -7.88 -16.58
CA ALA A 58 11.53 -8.26 -17.97
C ALA A 58 10.35 -7.59 -18.69
N LYS A 59 9.18 -7.50 -18.02
CA LYS A 59 7.98 -6.87 -18.56
C LYS A 59 8.15 -5.35 -18.69
N SER A 60 8.73 -4.69 -17.71
CA SER A 60 9.05 -3.26 -17.78
C SER A 60 9.99 -2.96 -18.95
N ALA A 61 11.05 -3.77 -19.12
CA ALA A 61 11.98 -3.64 -20.24
C ALA A 61 11.31 -3.88 -21.60
N GLU A 62 10.43 -4.88 -21.71
CA GLU A 62 9.64 -5.18 -22.92
C GLU A 62 8.75 -3.99 -23.30
N LEU A 63 7.99 -3.45 -22.34
CA LEU A 63 7.11 -2.32 -22.55
C LEU A 63 7.88 -1.05 -22.94
N LYS A 64 9.01 -0.80 -22.27
CA LYS A 64 9.91 0.31 -22.59
C LYS A 64 10.46 0.21 -24.00
N ALA A 65 10.87 -0.97 -24.44
CA ALA A 65 11.36 -1.19 -25.80
C ALA A 65 10.26 -0.96 -26.84
N ALA A 66 9.04 -1.47 -26.59
CA ALA A 66 7.88 -1.25 -27.44
C ALA A 66 7.45 0.22 -27.50
N ASN A 67 7.71 0.99 -26.45
CA ASN A 67 7.41 2.42 -26.33
C ASN A 67 8.57 3.35 -26.76
N GLY A 68 9.37 2.91 -27.69
CA GLY A 68 10.47 3.72 -28.23
C GLY A 68 11.56 4.07 -27.21
N GLY A 69 11.78 3.20 -26.24
CA GLY A 69 12.80 3.36 -25.19
C GLY A 69 12.39 4.23 -24.00
N LYS A 70 11.11 4.66 -23.96
CA LYS A 70 10.55 5.42 -22.83
C LYS A 70 9.77 4.47 -21.92
N ALA A 71 9.94 4.60 -20.60
CA ALA A 71 9.14 3.87 -19.63
C ALA A 71 7.64 4.11 -19.89
N VAL A 72 6.82 3.07 -19.77
CA VAL A 72 5.35 3.21 -19.83
C VAL A 72 4.86 3.53 -18.42
N PRO A 73 4.23 4.69 -18.20
CA PRO A 73 3.72 5.04 -16.89
C PRO A 73 2.79 3.95 -16.34
N SER A 74 3.01 3.54 -15.09
CA SER A 74 2.30 2.40 -14.51
C SER A 74 1.85 2.67 -13.08
N LEU A 75 0.70 2.11 -12.69
CA LEU A 75 0.33 1.91 -11.28
C LEU A 75 0.51 0.44 -10.93
N LEU A 76 0.93 0.20 -9.69
CA LEU A 76 1.11 -1.13 -9.15
C LEU A 76 0.16 -1.35 -7.97
N PHE A 77 -0.48 -2.51 -7.94
CA PHE A 77 -1.38 -2.92 -6.87
C PHE A 77 -0.93 -4.25 -6.29
N GLN A 78 -0.77 -4.28 -4.98
CA GLN A 78 -0.45 -5.50 -4.24
C GLN A 78 -1.08 -5.48 -2.84
N HIS A 79 -1.13 -6.66 -2.19
CA HIS A 79 -1.79 -6.77 -0.89
C HIS A 79 -0.90 -6.28 0.26
N VAL A 80 0.28 -6.85 0.41
CA VAL A 80 1.24 -6.50 1.46
C VAL A 80 2.16 -5.38 0.96
N PRO A 81 2.35 -4.30 1.73
CA PRO A 81 3.22 -3.19 1.33
C PRO A 81 4.70 -3.56 1.39
N VAL A 82 5.50 -2.88 0.59
CA VAL A 82 6.96 -2.89 0.73
C VAL A 82 7.37 -2.18 2.03
N LYS A 83 8.54 -2.54 2.58
CA LYS A 83 9.03 -1.96 3.84
C LYS A 83 9.31 -0.45 3.74
N GLU A 84 9.59 0.04 2.56
CA GLU A 84 9.89 1.44 2.28
C GLU A 84 8.70 2.37 2.58
N ILE A 85 7.48 1.82 2.74
CA ILE A 85 6.32 2.56 3.25
C ILE A 85 6.58 3.21 4.61
N TYR A 86 7.46 2.60 5.43
CA TYR A 86 7.85 3.16 6.72
C TYR A 86 8.59 4.50 6.62
N GLY A 87 9.14 4.84 5.46
CA GLY A 87 9.67 6.17 5.18
C GLY A 87 8.65 7.31 5.28
N MET A 88 7.36 6.98 5.27
CA MET A 88 6.27 7.96 5.46
C MET A 88 5.90 8.20 6.92
N PHE A 89 6.60 7.58 7.87
CA PHE A 89 6.32 7.71 9.30
C PHE A 89 7.50 8.30 10.05
N THR A 90 7.16 8.92 11.17
CA THR A 90 8.14 9.40 12.15
C THR A 90 8.02 8.59 13.44
N GLU A 91 9.12 8.02 13.90
CA GLU A 91 9.18 7.37 15.21
C GLU A 91 8.90 8.41 16.31
N CYS A 92 8.05 8.05 17.27
CA CYS A 92 7.61 8.98 18.30
C CYS A 92 7.47 8.30 19.66
N LYS A 93 7.10 9.07 20.67
CA LYS A 93 6.77 8.52 21.99
C LYS A 93 5.35 7.95 21.98
N TRP A 94 5.11 6.96 22.87
CA TRP A 94 3.80 6.32 23.02
C TRP A 94 2.65 7.29 23.32
N ASN A 95 2.93 8.41 23.95
CA ASN A 95 1.95 9.45 24.33
C ASN A 95 1.84 10.59 23.33
N THR A 96 2.50 10.50 22.19
CA THR A 96 2.30 11.45 21.07
C THR A 96 0.88 11.30 20.53
N ASP A 97 0.24 12.42 20.20
CA ASP A 97 -1.08 12.37 19.59
C ASP A 97 -1.01 11.67 18.22
N GLY A 98 -2.03 10.87 17.92
CA GLY A 98 -2.03 10.03 16.71
C GLY A 98 -1.05 8.84 16.72
N ALA A 99 -0.25 8.63 17.79
CA ALA A 99 0.73 7.55 17.82
C ALA A 99 0.10 6.15 17.71
N VAL A 100 0.65 5.36 16.80
CA VAL A 100 0.28 3.97 16.49
C VAL A 100 1.42 3.04 16.85
N TYR A 101 1.10 1.94 17.54
CA TYR A 101 2.08 0.94 17.95
C TYR A 101 2.33 -0.09 16.86
N SER A 102 3.60 -0.28 16.51
CA SER A 102 4.06 -1.35 15.63
C SER A 102 4.43 -2.59 16.44
N ARG A 103 3.75 -3.69 16.20
CA ARG A 103 4.05 -4.99 16.82
C ARG A 103 5.35 -5.58 16.31
N ARG A 104 5.80 -5.16 15.15
CA ARG A 104 6.92 -5.76 14.45
C ARG A 104 8.25 -5.40 15.08
N ASP A 105 8.43 -4.11 15.36
CA ASP A 105 9.67 -3.56 15.92
C ASP A 105 9.52 -2.97 17.31
N HIS A 106 8.30 -3.07 17.88
CA HIS A 106 7.94 -2.57 19.20
C HIS A 106 8.14 -1.07 19.39
N LYS A 107 7.93 -0.30 18.30
CA LYS A 107 8.04 1.14 18.26
C LYS A 107 6.69 1.81 18.06
N TRP A 108 6.67 3.13 18.24
CA TRP A 108 5.51 3.98 18.02
C TRP A 108 5.78 4.94 16.88
N TYR A 109 4.79 5.13 16.04
CA TYR A 109 4.88 5.97 14.85
C TYR A 109 3.69 6.92 14.73
N VAL A 110 3.94 8.07 14.11
CA VAL A 110 2.92 8.97 13.56
C VAL A 110 3.16 9.12 12.07
N LEU A 111 2.10 9.43 11.32
CA LEU A 111 2.23 9.79 9.92
C LEU A 111 3.05 11.09 9.81
N ASN A 112 4.01 11.12 8.90
CA ASN A 112 4.71 12.34 8.56
C ASN A 112 3.83 13.16 7.60
N GLU A 113 3.17 14.19 8.14
CA GLU A 113 2.20 14.99 7.39
C GLU A 113 2.80 15.85 6.28
N GLU A 114 4.12 16.00 6.24
CA GLU A 114 4.83 16.65 5.12
C GLU A 114 4.94 15.71 3.92
N MET A 115 4.95 14.40 4.14
CA MET A 115 5.13 13.37 3.11
C MET A 115 3.82 12.71 2.69
N ALA A 116 2.86 12.53 3.62
CA ALA A 116 1.64 11.77 3.39
C ALA A 116 0.43 12.41 4.07
N LYS A 117 -0.75 12.16 3.51
CA LYS A 117 -2.04 12.63 4.03
C LYS A 117 -3.05 11.48 4.07
N GLY A 118 -3.92 11.50 5.07
CA GLY A 118 -4.98 10.50 5.27
C GLY A 118 -4.92 9.85 6.65
N ASP A 119 -5.68 8.78 6.84
CA ASP A 119 -5.78 8.09 8.12
C ASP A 119 -4.65 7.06 8.26
N PHE A 120 -4.02 7.09 9.43
CA PHE A 120 -3.04 6.12 9.89
C PHE A 120 -3.52 5.49 11.20
N GLY A 121 -4.17 4.34 11.12
CA GLY A 121 -4.81 3.67 12.25
C GLY A 121 -4.10 2.42 12.75
N GLU A 122 -3.18 1.87 11.95
CA GLU A 122 -2.37 0.71 12.30
C GLU A 122 -1.00 0.74 11.60
N ALA A 123 0.02 0.23 12.28
CA ALA A 123 1.35 0.14 11.69
C ALA A 123 1.36 -0.90 10.58
N PRO A 124 1.89 -0.54 9.39
CA PRO A 124 1.86 -1.41 8.24
C PRO A 124 2.46 -2.78 8.50
N CYS A 125 1.75 -3.80 8.02
CA CYS A 125 2.30 -5.13 7.89
C CYS A 125 3.17 -5.15 6.62
N SER A 126 4.37 -4.62 6.70
CA SER A 126 5.29 -4.73 5.59
C SER A 126 5.78 -6.17 5.40
N GLU A 127 6.32 -6.47 4.23
CA GLU A 127 7.01 -7.72 3.96
C GLU A 127 8.00 -8.08 5.08
N ASN A 128 8.28 -9.37 5.24
CA ASN A 128 9.31 -9.78 6.18
C ASN A 128 10.65 -9.15 5.77
N PHE A 129 11.24 -8.33 6.65
CA PHE A 129 12.52 -7.67 6.40
C PHE A 129 13.66 -8.63 6.03
N ASP A 130 13.54 -9.90 6.42
CA ASP A 130 14.52 -10.94 6.11
C ASP A 130 14.37 -11.52 4.69
N VAL A 131 13.27 -11.22 3.99
CA VAL A 131 12.95 -11.72 2.64
C VAL A 131 12.84 -10.57 1.64
N HIS A 132 13.61 -9.52 1.84
CA HIS A 132 13.61 -8.37 0.95
C HIS A 132 14.11 -8.73 -0.45
N THR A 133 13.22 -8.61 -1.44
CA THR A 133 13.52 -8.95 -2.84
C THR A 133 14.15 -7.82 -3.64
N GLY A 134 14.13 -6.60 -3.15
CA GLY A 134 14.55 -5.40 -3.88
C GLY A 134 13.46 -4.84 -4.81
N GLU A 135 12.20 -5.17 -4.56
CA GLU A 135 11.07 -4.74 -5.38
C GLU A 135 11.01 -3.21 -5.53
N TYR A 136 11.04 -2.48 -4.43
CA TYR A 136 11.03 -1.01 -4.45
C TYR A 136 12.21 -0.42 -5.22
N GLN A 137 13.40 -0.98 -5.03
CA GLN A 137 14.60 -0.55 -5.76
C GLN A 137 14.43 -0.74 -7.27
N ALA A 138 13.83 -1.86 -7.69
CA ALA A 138 13.54 -2.12 -9.09
C ALA A 138 12.54 -1.10 -9.68
N TRP A 139 11.55 -0.64 -8.90
CA TRP A 139 10.64 0.44 -9.35
C TRP A 139 11.40 1.73 -9.63
N VAL A 140 12.32 2.10 -8.73
CA VAL A 140 13.16 3.29 -8.88
C VAL A 140 14.06 3.18 -10.12
N GLU A 141 14.70 2.02 -10.33
CA GLU A 141 15.62 1.78 -11.44
C GLU A 141 14.93 1.73 -12.80
N ASN A 142 13.77 1.07 -12.89
CA ASN A 142 13.00 0.99 -14.12
C ASN A 142 12.30 2.30 -14.48
N GLY A 143 11.90 3.08 -13.46
CA GLY A 143 11.30 4.41 -13.60
C GLY A 143 9.92 4.41 -14.26
N ASP A 144 9.20 3.28 -14.21
CA ASP A 144 7.87 3.12 -14.79
C ASP A 144 6.74 3.20 -13.74
N ILE A 145 7.03 2.92 -12.46
CA ILE A 145 6.02 2.96 -11.40
C ILE A 145 5.81 4.39 -10.91
N MET A 146 4.67 4.98 -11.25
CA MET A 146 4.22 6.29 -10.74
C MET A 146 3.68 6.19 -9.33
N GLY A 147 3.03 5.07 -9.00
CA GLY A 147 2.45 4.82 -7.70
C GLY A 147 2.20 3.35 -7.44
N ALA A 148 2.35 2.96 -6.17
CA ALA A 148 2.07 1.63 -5.66
C ALA A 148 1.02 1.71 -4.53
N PHE A 149 -0.04 0.91 -4.64
CA PHE A 149 -1.17 0.95 -3.71
C PHE A 149 -1.39 -0.40 -3.07
N PHE A 150 -1.58 -0.37 -1.75
CA PHE A 150 -1.59 -1.52 -0.88
C PHE A 150 -2.94 -1.74 -0.22
N ALA A 151 -3.12 -2.93 0.31
CA ALA A 151 -4.25 -3.34 1.13
C ALA A 151 -3.75 -3.84 2.50
N HIS A 152 -4.28 -4.93 3.01
CA HIS A 152 -3.93 -5.62 4.25
C HIS A 152 -4.30 -4.84 5.52
N ASP A 153 -3.79 -3.63 5.70
CA ASP A 153 -3.95 -2.81 6.91
C ASP A 153 -5.21 -1.95 6.76
N HIS A 154 -6.35 -2.46 7.25
CA HIS A 154 -7.68 -1.94 6.92
C HIS A 154 -8.02 -0.58 7.54
N ASN A 155 -7.23 -0.14 8.54
CA ASN A 155 -7.42 1.17 9.18
C ASN A 155 -6.56 2.27 8.54
N ASN A 156 -5.84 1.96 7.46
CA ASN A 156 -5.01 2.91 6.74
C ASN A 156 -5.66 3.30 5.42
N ASN A 157 -5.66 4.60 5.13
CA ASN A 157 -6.09 5.12 3.84
C ASN A 157 -5.20 6.29 3.35
N PHE A 158 -4.08 6.52 4.01
CA PHE A 158 -3.16 7.58 3.63
C PHE A 158 -2.54 7.35 2.24
N VAL A 159 -2.12 8.44 1.64
CA VAL A 159 -1.30 8.48 0.43
C VAL A 159 -0.19 9.49 0.63
N GLY A 160 1.00 9.15 0.22
CA GLY A 160 2.16 10.01 0.29
C GLY A 160 3.12 9.76 -0.86
N LYS A 161 4.19 10.54 -0.88
CA LYS A 161 5.24 10.45 -1.88
C LYS A 161 6.56 10.14 -1.21
N SER A 162 7.23 9.09 -1.67
CA SER A 162 8.56 8.71 -1.17
C SER A 162 9.63 9.73 -1.56
N ALA A 163 10.80 9.62 -0.96
CA ALA A 163 11.96 10.44 -1.31
C ALA A 163 12.39 10.27 -2.78
N ASP A 164 12.18 9.09 -3.35
CA ASP A 164 12.46 8.77 -4.75
C ASP A 164 11.35 9.21 -5.72
N GLY A 165 10.29 9.82 -5.21
CA GLY A 165 9.22 10.38 -6.01
C GLY A 165 8.06 9.42 -6.31
N ILE A 166 8.11 8.17 -5.86
CA ILE A 166 7.03 7.19 -6.05
C ILE A 166 5.89 7.48 -5.06
N VAL A 167 4.68 7.58 -5.57
CA VAL A 167 3.49 7.68 -4.72
C VAL A 167 3.20 6.32 -4.12
N MET A 168 3.02 6.27 -2.80
CA MET A 168 2.58 5.04 -2.12
C MET A 168 1.37 5.31 -1.23
N GLY A 169 0.45 4.36 -1.17
CA GLY A 169 -0.74 4.56 -0.37
C GLY A 169 -1.57 3.31 -0.12
N TYR A 170 -2.59 3.48 0.70
CA TYR A 170 -3.56 2.45 1.03
C TYR A 170 -4.94 2.75 0.46
N ASN A 171 -5.66 1.69 0.12
CA ASN A 171 -7.03 1.81 -0.40
C ASN A 171 -8.10 1.91 0.70
N GLY A 172 -7.70 1.66 1.96
CA GLY A 172 -8.64 1.46 3.07
C GLY A 172 -9.33 0.10 3.03
N GLY A 173 -10.05 -0.23 4.10
CA GLY A 173 -10.79 -1.49 4.19
C GLY A 173 -12.17 -1.38 3.55
N THR A 174 -12.50 -2.26 2.60
CA THR A 174 -13.81 -2.27 1.91
C THR A 174 -14.75 -3.33 2.49
N GLY A 175 -14.20 -4.44 3.02
CA GLY A 175 -14.98 -5.61 3.43
C GLY A 175 -15.74 -5.43 4.74
N PHE A 176 -17.04 -5.81 4.77
CA PHE A 176 -17.88 -5.75 5.97
C PHE A 176 -17.69 -6.91 6.95
N ARG A 177 -16.96 -7.94 6.56
CA ARG A 177 -16.69 -9.13 7.40
C ARG A 177 -15.25 -9.16 7.93
N ALA A 178 -14.51 -8.08 7.77
CA ALA A 178 -13.18 -7.90 8.30
C ALA A 178 -13.16 -6.68 9.24
N TYR A 179 -12.15 -6.60 10.11
CA TYR A 179 -11.96 -5.41 10.93
C TYR A 179 -11.72 -4.18 10.05
N GLY A 180 -11.87 -3.00 10.61
CA GLY A 180 -11.61 -1.73 9.91
C GLY A 180 -12.23 -0.55 10.63
N ALA A 181 -11.99 0.64 10.14
CA ALA A 181 -12.56 1.86 10.70
C ALA A 181 -14.09 1.83 10.58
N LYS A 182 -14.78 2.13 11.68
CA LYS A 182 -16.25 2.03 11.82
C LYS A 182 -17.06 2.64 10.68
N CYS A 183 -16.69 3.83 10.24
CA CYS A 183 -17.34 4.53 9.13
C CYS A 183 -16.43 4.67 7.91
N GLY A 184 -15.22 4.14 8.01
CA GLY A 184 -14.15 4.35 7.03
C GLY A 184 -14.02 3.24 6.00
N ARG A 185 -15.12 2.50 5.70
CA ARG A 185 -15.13 1.60 4.53
C ARG A 185 -15.01 2.46 3.28
N THR A 186 -13.94 2.26 2.54
CA THR A 186 -13.59 3.11 1.41
C THR A 186 -13.30 2.33 0.15
N ILE A 187 -13.50 3.00 -0.97
CA ILE A 187 -12.96 2.62 -2.26
C ILE A 187 -12.07 3.77 -2.73
N ARG A 188 -10.87 3.47 -3.19
CA ARG A 188 -10.01 4.48 -3.80
C ARG A 188 -10.26 4.53 -5.30
N VAL A 189 -10.46 5.73 -5.81
CA VAL A 189 -10.68 6.02 -7.24
C VAL A 189 -9.42 6.66 -7.79
N PHE A 190 -9.10 6.32 -9.03
CA PHE A 190 -8.00 6.89 -9.80
C PHE A 190 -8.57 7.49 -11.09
N ASN A 191 -8.31 8.77 -11.30
CA ASN A 191 -8.67 9.48 -12.53
C ASN A 191 -7.39 9.76 -13.31
N LEU A 192 -7.32 9.21 -14.52
CA LEU A 192 -6.18 9.38 -15.41
C LEU A 192 -6.64 10.11 -16.68
N ASP A 193 -5.88 11.11 -17.09
CA ASP A 193 -6.01 11.75 -18.39
C ASP A 193 -4.96 11.12 -19.34
N GLU A 194 -5.40 10.59 -20.49
CA GLU A 194 -4.48 9.97 -21.46
C GLU A 194 -3.45 10.95 -22.04
N ASN A 195 -3.70 12.25 -21.94
CA ASN A 195 -2.77 13.29 -22.40
C ASN A 195 -1.73 13.66 -21.34
N ASP A 196 -1.97 13.31 -20.06
CA ASP A 196 -1.08 13.56 -18.93
C ASP A 196 -1.25 12.50 -17.84
N VAL A 197 -1.01 11.24 -18.18
CA VAL A 197 -1.18 10.09 -17.26
C VAL A 197 -0.28 10.15 -16.02
N THR A 198 0.80 10.93 -16.07
CA THR A 198 1.73 11.07 -14.95
C THR A 198 1.20 11.97 -13.85
N ASN A 199 0.21 12.80 -14.14
CA ASN A 199 -0.45 13.72 -13.22
C ASN A 199 -1.87 13.21 -12.88
N TYR A 200 -1.97 11.95 -12.48
CA TYR A 200 -3.26 11.35 -12.11
C TYR A 200 -3.75 11.87 -10.75
N GLU A 201 -5.07 11.90 -10.60
CA GLU A 201 -5.73 12.22 -9.34
C GLU A 201 -6.22 10.96 -8.65
N THR A 202 -6.18 10.96 -7.31
CA THR A 202 -6.78 9.88 -6.51
C THR A 202 -7.55 10.44 -5.32
N HIS A 203 -8.72 9.86 -5.05
CA HIS A 203 -9.56 10.21 -3.91
C HIS A 203 -10.27 8.98 -3.36
N LEU A 204 -10.82 9.14 -2.16
CA LEU A 204 -11.60 8.10 -1.49
C LEU A 204 -13.09 8.37 -1.65
N ILE A 205 -13.86 7.30 -1.86
CA ILE A 205 -15.30 7.32 -1.70
C ILE A 205 -15.62 6.52 -0.43
N TYR A 206 -16.31 7.16 0.51
CA TYR A 206 -16.70 6.54 1.76
C TYR A 206 -18.09 5.93 1.66
N TYR A 207 -18.25 4.71 2.19
CA TYR A 207 -19.53 4.02 2.16
C TYR A 207 -20.67 4.83 2.83
N ASN A 208 -20.39 5.43 3.98
CA ASN A 208 -21.36 6.23 4.70
C ASN A 208 -21.83 7.48 3.94
N GLU A 209 -20.95 8.08 3.14
CA GLU A 209 -21.30 9.21 2.26
C GLU A 209 -22.21 8.75 1.12
N LEU A 210 -21.88 7.58 0.55
CA LEU A 210 -22.59 7.02 -0.59
C LEU A 210 -23.99 6.48 -0.19
N MET A 211 -24.11 5.82 0.97
CA MET A 211 -25.31 5.11 1.40
C MET A 211 -26.09 5.83 2.50
N GLY A 212 -25.56 6.90 3.07
CA GLY A 212 -26.17 7.62 4.18
C GLY A 212 -26.22 6.85 5.50
N GLU A 213 -25.56 5.70 5.57
CA GLU A 213 -25.59 4.79 6.73
C GLU A 213 -24.17 4.49 7.22
N LYS A 214 -24.05 4.13 8.50
CA LYS A 214 -22.79 3.68 9.06
C LYS A 214 -22.51 2.25 8.61
N ALA A 215 -21.45 2.05 7.86
CA ALA A 215 -20.93 0.73 7.53
C ALA A 215 -20.19 0.16 8.75
N SER A 216 -20.92 -0.37 9.73
CA SER A 216 -20.31 -0.96 10.91
C SER A 216 -20.65 -2.43 11.04
N ASN A 217 -19.65 -3.23 11.40
CA ASN A 217 -19.86 -4.54 11.97
C ASN A 217 -19.32 -4.50 13.40
N PRO A 218 -20.17 -4.39 14.44
CA PRO A 218 -19.73 -4.17 15.81
C PRO A 218 -18.76 -5.24 16.32
N PHE A 219 -18.87 -6.48 15.85
CA PHE A 219 -17.96 -7.56 16.24
C PHE A 219 -16.54 -7.32 15.71
N PHE A 220 -16.41 -7.06 14.43
CA PHE A 220 -15.08 -6.82 13.82
C PHE A 220 -14.49 -5.45 14.20
N ASP A 221 -15.34 -4.43 14.38
CA ASP A 221 -14.90 -3.12 14.86
C ASP A 221 -14.34 -3.18 16.28
N THR A 222 -14.85 -4.09 17.12
CA THR A 222 -14.37 -4.28 18.50
C THR A 222 -12.95 -4.85 18.55
N PHE A 223 -12.57 -5.69 17.60
CA PHE A 223 -11.26 -6.34 17.52
C PHE A 223 -10.27 -5.64 16.58
N SER A 224 -10.55 -4.40 16.22
CA SER A 224 -9.65 -3.65 15.34
C SER A 224 -8.30 -3.32 16.00
N PRO A 225 -7.21 -3.20 15.25
CA PRO A 225 -5.90 -2.77 15.74
C PRO A 225 -5.93 -1.44 16.52
N SER A 226 -6.90 -0.56 16.26
CA SER A 226 -7.10 0.67 17.04
C SER A 226 -7.39 0.42 18.52
N ILE A 227 -8.02 -0.70 18.87
CA ILE A 227 -8.21 -1.12 20.27
C ILE A 227 -6.89 -1.58 20.86
N LEU A 228 -6.08 -2.33 20.11
CA LEU A 228 -4.75 -2.69 20.58
C LEU A 228 -3.92 -1.46 20.89
N ASN A 229 -3.92 -0.45 20.03
CA ASN A 229 -3.21 0.81 20.29
C ASN A 229 -3.65 1.44 21.61
N LYS A 230 -4.96 1.43 21.92
CA LYS A 230 -5.49 1.93 23.20
C LYS A 230 -5.00 1.09 24.39
N ILE A 231 -5.06 -0.23 24.29
CA ILE A 231 -4.56 -1.15 25.31
C ILE A 231 -3.07 -0.95 25.54
N MET A 232 -2.28 -0.86 24.47
CA MET A 232 -0.85 -0.62 24.55
C MET A 232 -0.52 0.74 25.17
N LYS A 233 -1.28 1.81 24.86
CA LYS A 233 -1.12 3.10 25.51
C LYS A 233 -1.35 3.02 27.03
N VAL A 234 -2.40 2.33 27.47
CA VAL A 234 -2.66 2.08 28.90
C VAL A 234 -1.52 1.29 29.53
N PHE A 235 -1.06 0.22 28.89
CA PHE A 235 0.05 -0.61 29.37
C PHE A 235 1.34 0.23 29.51
N TYR A 236 1.69 1.03 28.52
CA TYR A 236 2.86 1.92 28.58
C TYR A 236 2.70 3.03 29.61
N ALA A 237 1.50 3.54 29.83
CA ALA A 237 1.24 4.50 30.92
C ALA A 237 1.50 3.88 32.30
N MET A 238 1.14 2.61 32.49
CA MET A 238 1.30 1.90 33.78
C MET A 238 2.71 1.37 34.00
N PHE A 239 3.36 0.84 32.97
CA PHE A 239 4.59 0.05 33.08
C PHE A 239 5.76 0.57 32.22
N GLY A 240 5.60 1.64 31.46
CA GLY A 240 6.61 2.12 30.50
C GLY A 240 7.94 2.51 31.17
N TRP A 241 7.92 2.90 32.44
CA TRP A 241 9.13 3.16 33.22
C TRP A 241 9.97 1.88 33.42
N ALA A 242 9.33 0.74 33.66
CA ALA A 242 10.01 -0.54 33.81
C ALA A 242 10.61 -1.04 32.50
N ILE A 243 9.88 -0.86 31.37
CA ILE A 243 10.36 -1.28 30.05
C ILE A 243 11.65 -0.54 29.68
N ASN A 244 11.75 0.73 30.01
CA ASN A 244 12.95 1.54 29.73
C ASN A 244 14.18 1.13 30.59
N LEU A 245 14.00 0.43 31.69
CA LEU A 245 15.11 -0.12 32.51
C LEU A 245 15.79 -1.33 31.84
N PHE A 246 15.07 -2.06 30.98
CA PHE A 246 15.57 -3.27 30.31
C PHE A 246 16.04 -3.02 28.87
N LYS A 247 15.96 -1.80 28.38
CA LYS A 247 16.43 -1.40 27.04
C LYS A 247 17.87 -0.82 27.02
N LYS A 248 18.61 -1.02 28.13
CA LYS A 248 20.03 -0.63 28.19
C LYS A 248 20.94 -1.78 27.83
#